data_65bbf8dfb2b2f508f2d905d97d207a67
#
_entry.id   65bbf8dfb2b2f508f2d905d97d207a67
#
_cell.length_a   1.000
_cell.length_b   1.000
_cell.length_c   1.000
_cell.angle_alpha   90.00
_cell.angle_beta   90.00
_cell.angle_gamma   90.00
#
_symmetry.space_group_name_H-M   'P 1'
#
loop_
_entity.id
_entity.type
_entity.pdbx_description
1 polymer ?
#
loop_
_entity_poly.entity_id
_entity_poly.type
_entity_poly.pdbx_seq_one_letter_code
_entity_poly.pdbx_strand_id
1 'polypeptide(L)'
;MRASVVHAILLVAGTAVAPAAAAQKQAAAAAPDTASYYFLLARHLESGKKVDEAIDALKKAIALSPDSAELRAELAGVYARQDRAKEALVAAEAALERDPGSREANRILGSIYAALSEQRQPLRPGDDPASYKVKAAAALEKSRRETGVDLNLELMLGRLYLQAGNYETAIGSLRRVVDAQPGYPEAAMLLSAAQEGAGRADEAIRTLEMTLRESPEFFRGHVRLAELYERQRRFREAADAYGQAQAANSRADVTPRQAASLINAGKPAEARDLLQAAMVRKTPPDASLLFMLGQSQRLLKDLDGASTTAQKLKAAFPSDTRAAYLDAQILNDRGNKAEAIAAFQDLVKRSPENSSLVLEYANLLDKAGRLDEAEGALRELVTKDPLDANALNSLGYLLAEHGKRLDEAVELVQRALRVEPGNPSFLDSLGWAYYRQGNLDLADSPLTEAAAKVPDNSVIQDHLGDLRFKQQRFAEAAAAWERALAGDGDSIERGVVEKKIRDARSRVAP
;
A
#
# COMPACT_ATOMS: atom_id res chain seq x y z
N MET A 1 -37.90 -25.79 -15.93
CA MET A 1 -38.48 -26.98 -16.59
C MET A 1 -37.82 -28.22 -16.06
N ARG A 2 -38.62 -29.12 -15.60
CA ARG A 2 -38.27 -30.39 -14.97
C ARG A 2 -37.66 -31.36 -15.99
N ALA A 3 -36.72 -32.20 -15.55
CA ALA A 3 -36.59 -33.57 -16.07
C ALA A 3 -35.93 -34.46 -15.04
N SER A 4 -36.69 -35.43 -14.62
CA SER A 4 -36.41 -36.58 -13.77
C SER A 4 -35.60 -37.63 -14.52
N VAL A 5 -34.80 -38.42 -13.80
CA VAL A 5 -34.25 -39.72 -14.26
C VAL A 5 -34.37 -40.70 -13.12
N VAL A 6 -35.30 -41.54 -13.25
CA VAL A 6 -35.51 -42.99 -13.39
C VAL A 6 -34.59 -43.88 -12.55
N HIS A 7 -35.23 -44.59 -11.61
CA HIS A 7 -34.80 -45.75 -10.85
C HIS A 7 -34.74 -47.01 -11.72
N ALA A 8 -33.73 -47.83 -11.47
CA ALA A 8 -33.76 -49.25 -11.87
C ALA A 8 -33.63 -50.13 -10.62
N ILE A 9 -34.75 -50.76 -10.26
CA ILE A 9 -34.85 -51.80 -9.26
C ILE A 9 -34.62 -53.13 -9.96
N LEU A 10 -33.70 -53.94 -9.43
CA LEU A 10 -33.62 -55.37 -9.79
C LEU A 10 -33.99 -56.19 -8.55
N LEU A 11 -35.20 -56.78 -8.62
CA LEU A 11 -35.67 -57.82 -7.72
C LEU A 11 -35.06 -59.16 -8.16
N VAL A 12 -34.46 -59.91 -7.23
CA VAL A 12 -34.29 -61.37 -7.37
C VAL A 12 -34.92 -62.02 -6.15
N ALA A 13 -35.82 -62.93 -6.49
CA ALA A 13 -36.71 -63.62 -5.62
C ALA A 13 -36.01 -64.70 -4.75
N GLY A 14 -36.66 -64.94 -3.64
CA GLY A 14 -36.21 -65.77 -2.56
C GLY A 14 -36.30 -67.28 -2.75
N THR A 15 -35.60 -67.96 -1.93
CA THR A 15 -35.99 -69.30 -1.45
C THR A 15 -35.84 -69.34 0.07
N ALA A 16 -36.98 -69.58 0.73
CA ALA A 16 -37.04 -69.78 2.15
C ALA A 16 -36.49 -71.17 2.54
N VAL A 17 -35.59 -71.21 3.49
CA VAL A 17 -35.36 -72.39 4.31
C VAL A 17 -35.35 -71.94 5.77
N ALA A 18 -36.29 -72.43 6.54
CA ALA A 18 -36.47 -72.17 7.97
C ALA A 18 -35.61 -73.12 8.83
N PRO A 19 -35.67 -73.05 10.18
CA PRO A 19 -34.57 -72.49 10.96
C PRO A 19 -33.89 -73.59 11.78
N ALA A 20 -32.57 -73.45 11.97
CA ALA A 20 -31.90 -74.11 13.09
C ALA A 20 -31.41 -73.02 14.03
N ALA A 21 -32.16 -72.83 15.10
CA ALA A 21 -31.76 -72.04 16.26
C ALA A 21 -30.55 -72.69 16.93
N ALA A 22 -29.38 -72.26 16.63
CA ALA A 22 -28.22 -72.42 17.47
C ALA A 22 -27.72 -71.03 17.82
N ALA A 23 -28.10 -70.53 18.96
CA ALA A 23 -27.56 -69.31 19.57
C ALA A 23 -26.07 -69.55 19.84
N GLN A 24 -25.22 -69.31 18.82
CA GLN A 24 -23.83 -69.00 19.07
C GLN A 24 -23.79 -67.62 19.68
N LYS A 25 -23.66 -67.51 21.02
CA LYS A 25 -23.07 -66.38 21.69
C LYS A 25 -21.67 -66.22 21.07
N GLN A 26 -21.58 -65.43 20.00
CA GLN A 26 -20.32 -64.88 19.60
C GLN A 26 -19.82 -64.02 20.75
N ALA A 27 -18.91 -64.57 21.55
CA ALA A 27 -18.15 -63.80 22.49
C ALA A 27 -17.60 -62.62 21.68
N ALA A 28 -18.05 -61.43 22.00
CA ALA A 28 -17.46 -60.22 21.42
C ALA A 28 -15.96 -60.33 21.65
N ALA A 29 -15.21 -60.56 20.58
CA ALA A 29 -13.76 -60.60 20.66
C ALA A 29 -13.37 -59.29 21.35
N ALA A 30 -12.65 -59.42 22.47
CA ALA A 30 -12.17 -58.26 23.18
C ALA A 30 -11.47 -57.37 22.18
N ALA A 31 -11.83 -56.10 22.13
CA ALA A 31 -11.23 -55.15 21.23
C ALA A 31 -9.68 -55.24 21.35
N PRO A 32 -8.93 -55.34 20.25
CA PRO A 32 -7.49 -55.54 20.31
C PRO A 32 -6.86 -54.38 21.09
N ASP A 33 -6.17 -54.70 22.17
CA ASP A 33 -5.49 -53.70 23.03
C ASP A 33 -4.17 -53.28 22.39
N THR A 34 -4.28 -52.54 21.27
CA THR A 34 -3.14 -52.06 20.49
C THR A 34 -3.21 -50.58 20.24
N ALA A 35 -2.09 -49.91 20.13
CA ALA A 35 -2.00 -48.51 19.81
C ALA A 35 -2.77 -48.16 18.52
N SER A 36 -2.66 -49.01 17.50
CA SER A 36 -3.37 -48.83 16.22
C SER A 36 -4.89 -48.89 16.36
N TYR A 37 -5.41 -49.78 17.21
CA TYR A 37 -6.84 -49.86 17.48
C TYR A 37 -7.35 -48.55 18.12
N TYR A 38 -6.69 -48.08 19.17
CA TYR A 38 -7.09 -46.84 19.85
C TYR A 38 -6.92 -45.60 18.98
N PHE A 39 -5.93 -45.57 18.09
CA PHE A 39 -5.80 -44.53 17.08
C PHE A 39 -7.00 -44.51 16.11
N LEU A 40 -7.37 -45.67 15.56
CA LEU A 40 -8.53 -45.76 14.66
C LEU A 40 -9.83 -45.42 15.38
N LEU A 41 -9.98 -45.88 16.65
CA LEU A 41 -11.10 -45.53 17.50
C LEU A 41 -11.19 -44.03 17.73
N ALA A 42 -10.08 -43.36 18.01
CA ALA A 42 -10.05 -41.92 18.20
C ALA A 42 -10.51 -41.17 16.94
N ARG A 43 -10.05 -41.59 15.76
CA ARG A 43 -10.49 -41.00 14.47
C ARG A 43 -12.01 -41.21 14.26
N HIS A 44 -12.53 -42.38 14.59
CA HIS A 44 -13.96 -42.66 14.52
C HIS A 44 -14.77 -41.80 15.49
N LEU A 45 -14.33 -41.67 16.73
CA LEU A 45 -14.98 -40.88 17.76
C LEU A 45 -14.97 -39.41 17.42
N GLU A 46 -13.86 -38.89 16.89
CA GLU A 46 -13.78 -37.49 16.45
C GLU A 46 -14.76 -37.22 15.30
N SER A 47 -14.83 -38.12 14.30
CA SER A 47 -15.81 -37.98 13.21
C SER A 47 -17.25 -38.02 13.71
N GLY A 48 -17.51 -38.75 14.80
CA GLY A 48 -18.78 -38.76 15.52
C GLY A 48 -19.01 -37.62 16.50
N LYS A 49 -18.11 -36.58 16.51
CA LYS A 49 -18.14 -35.43 17.42
C LYS A 49 -18.00 -35.76 18.89
N LYS A 50 -17.46 -36.94 19.23
CA LYS A 50 -17.18 -37.40 20.58
C LYS A 50 -15.73 -37.09 20.96
N VAL A 51 -15.41 -35.79 21.03
CA VAL A 51 -14.01 -35.32 21.06
C VAL A 51 -13.29 -35.75 22.35
N ASP A 52 -13.91 -35.70 23.52
CA ASP A 52 -13.25 -36.09 24.76
C ASP A 52 -12.94 -37.60 24.78
N GLU A 53 -13.86 -38.42 24.27
CA GLU A 53 -13.64 -39.87 24.11
C GLU A 53 -12.50 -40.12 23.11
N ALA A 54 -12.36 -39.32 22.02
CA ALA A 54 -11.29 -39.39 21.07
C ALA A 54 -9.94 -39.05 21.71
N ILE A 55 -9.88 -37.99 22.54
CA ILE A 55 -8.68 -37.59 23.29
C ILE A 55 -8.25 -38.73 24.24
N ASP A 56 -9.18 -39.35 24.95
CA ASP A 56 -8.87 -40.45 25.85
C ASP A 56 -8.39 -41.70 25.11
N ALA A 57 -8.95 -41.98 23.93
CA ALA A 57 -8.47 -43.06 23.07
C ALA A 57 -7.02 -42.76 22.58
N LEU A 58 -6.70 -41.52 22.15
CA LEU A 58 -5.33 -41.16 21.78
C LEU A 58 -4.35 -41.27 22.94
N LYS A 59 -4.74 -40.88 24.15
CA LYS A 59 -3.92 -41.03 25.35
C LYS A 59 -3.61 -42.53 25.63
N LYS A 60 -4.59 -43.39 25.44
CA LYS A 60 -4.38 -44.87 25.55
C LYS A 60 -3.43 -45.37 24.46
N ALA A 61 -3.60 -44.92 23.22
CA ALA A 61 -2.69 -45.26 22.12
C ALA A 61 -1.24 -44.85 22.44
N ILE A 62 -1.05 -43.63 22.98
CA ILE A 62 0.27 -43.12 23.40
C ILE A 62 0.85 -43.96 24.56
N ALA A 63 0.04 -44.38 25.51
CA ALA A 63 0.49 -45.23 26.61
C ALA A 63 0.99 -46.56 26.12
N LEU A 64 0.40 -47.15 25.06
CA LEU A 64 0.82 -48.39 24.40
C LEU A 64 1.98 -48.20 23.43
N SER A 65 2.21 -47.02 22.94
CA SER A 65 3.32 -46.67 22.04
C SER A 65 3.96 -45.35 22.48
N PRO A 66 4.73 -45.34 23.58
CA PRO A 66 5.22 -44.10 24.19
C PRO A 66 6.26 -43.35 23.37
N ASP A 67 6.85 -43.93 22.37
CA ASP A 67 7.84 -43.29 21.49
C ASP A 67 7.25 -42.77 20.17
N SER A 68 5.93 -43.00 19.93
CA SER A 68 5.32 -42.48 18.72
C SER A 68 5.13 -40.95 18.74
N ALA A 69 5.86 -40.27 17.86
CA ALA A 69 5.67 -38.84 17.58
C ALA A 69 4.36 -38.59 16.87
N GLU A 70 3.93 -39.51 15.98
CA GLU A 70 2.70 -39.35 15.19
C GLU A 70 1.45 -39.32 16.08
N LEU A 71 1.35 -40.20 17.10
CA LEU A 71 0.22 -40.21 18.01
C LEU A 71 0.12 -38.91 18.83
N ARG A 72 1.28 -38.38 19.24
CA ARG A 72 1.33 -37.08 19.94
C ARG A 72 0.97 -35.92 19.02
N ALA A 73 1.42 -35.94 17.76
CA ALA A 73 1.06 -34.94 16.77
C ALA A 73 -0.44 -34.98 16.47
N GLU A 74 -1.05 -36.17 16.36
CA GLU A 74 -2.49 -36.34 16.18
C GLU A 74 -3.26 -35.78 17.41
N LEU A 75 -2.81 -36.08 18.62
CA LEU A 75 -3.39 -35.51 19.83
C LEU A 75 -3.30 -33.98 19.86
N ALA A 76 -2.16 -33.41 19.45
CA ALA A 76 -1.99 -31.99 19.31
C ALA A 76 -2.98 -31.39 18.29
N GLY A 77 -3.19 -32.08 17.16
CA GLY A 77 -4.16 -31.71 16.14
C GLY A 77 -5.60 -31.70 16.67
N VAL A 78 -5.99 -32.71 17.42
CA VAL A 78 -7.31 -32.76 18.06
C VAL A 78 -7.49 -31.58 19.02
N TYR A 79 -6.52 -31.29 19.88
CA TYR A 79 -6.56 -30.13 20.78
C TYR A 79 -6.64 -28.81 20.02
N ALA A 80 -5.87 -28.65 18.95
CA ALA A 80 -5.88 -27.42 18.14
C ALA A 80 -7.23 -27.19 17.47
N ARG A 81 -7.88 -28.23 16.95
CA ARG A 81 -9.23 -28.14 16.36
C ARG A 81 -10.32 -27.79 17.39
N GLN A 82 -10.05 -27.97 18.68
CA GLN A 82 -10.93 -27.61 19.80
C GLN A 82 -10.56 -26.29 20.47
N ASP A 83 -9.70 -25.49 19.85
CA ASP A 83 -9.20 -24.20 20.38
C ASP A 83 -8.51 -24.33 21.76
N ARG A 84 -7.99 -25.51 22.06
CA ARG A 84 -7.25 -25.84 23.29
C ARG A 84 -5.76 -25.64 23.07
N ALA A 85 -5.37 -24.38 22.82
CA ALA A 85 -4.03 -24.01 22.38
C ALA A 85 -2.91 -24.46 23.35
N LYS A 86 -3.14 -24.41 24.67
CA LYS A 86 -2.14 -24.83 25.68
C LYS A 86 -1.84 -26.33 25.60
N GLU A 87 -2.89 -27.13 25.55
CA GLU A 87 -2.75 -28.60 25.47
C GLU A 87 -2.20 -29.02 24.10
N ALA A 88 -2.62 -28.34 23.02
CA ALA A 88 -2.10 -28.59 21.69
C ALA A 88 -0.60 -28.29 21.62
N LEU A 89 -0.14 -27.19 22.22
CA LEU A 89 1.28 -26.82 22.29
C LEU A 89 2.10 -27.89 23.01
N VAL A 90 1.63 -28.33 24.20
CA VAL A 90 2.32 -29.36 25.00
C VAL A 90 2.43 -30.68 24.22
N ALA A 91 1.35 -31.11 23.57
CA ALA A 91 1.33 -32.34 22.80
C ALA A 91 2.23 -32.26 21.55
N ALA A 92 2.26 -31.09 20.86
CA ALA A 92 3.14 -30.88 19.71
C ALA A 92 4.62 -30.85 20.13
N GLU A 93 4.96 -30.15 21.21
CA GLU A 93 6.33 -30.16 21.78
C GLU A 93 6.77 -31.59 22.14
N ALA A 94 5.91 -32.36 22.82
CA ALA A 94 6.20 -33.75 23.16
C ALA A 94 6.35 -34.67 21.91
N ALA A 95 5.68 -34.36 20.81
CA ALA A 95 5.92 -35.04 19.52
C ALA A 95 7.30 -34.69 18.95
N LEU A 96 7.69 -33.39 19.00
CA LEU A 96 9.00 -32.92 18.49
C LEU A 96 10.18 -33.38 19.34
N GLU A 97 10.00 -33.69 20.62
CA GLU A 97 11.02 -34.34 21.46
C GLU A 97 11.36 -35.77 20.95
N ARG A 98 10.40 -36.47 20.33
CA ARG A 98 10.59 -37.79 19.76
C ARG A 98 11.05 -37.76 18.32
N ASP A 99 10.46 -36.90 17.53
CA ASP A 99 10.83 -36.66 16.13
C ASP A 99 10.85 -35.16 15.84
N PRO A 100 12.02 -34.49 15.90
CA PRO A 100 12.16 -33.08 15.55
C PRO A 100 11.78 -32.75 14.10
N GLY A 101 11.73 -33.75 13.22
CA GLY A 101 11.34 -33.65 11.83
C GLY A 101 9.84 -33.83 11.58
N SER A 102 9.04 -34.15 12.61
CA SER A 102 7.61 -34.36 12.45
C SER A 102 6.95 -33.13 11.83
N ARG A 103 6.54 -33.27 10.56
CA ARG A 103 5.93 -32.19 9.79
C ARG A 103 4.61 -31.73 10.39
N GLU A 104 3.78 -32.68 10.82
CA GLU A 104 2.47 -32.36 11.40
C GLU A 104 2.60 -31.63 12.74
N ALA A 105 3.49 -32.08 13.62
CA ALA A 105 3.77 -31.41 14.89
C ALA A 105 4.32 -30.00 14.67
N ASN A 106 5.26 -29.82 13.73
CA ASN A 106 5.80 -28.52 13.35
C ASN A 106 4.71 -27.62 12.76
N ARG A 107 3.80 -28.15 11.93
CA ARG A 107 2.68 -27.38 11.35
C ARG A 107 1.72 -26.88 12.42
N ILE A 108 1.35 -27.75 13.37
CA ILE A 108 0.47 -27.37 14.48
C ILE A 108 1.14 -26.32 15.36
N LEU A 109 2.38 -26.55 15.76
CA LEU A 109 3.15 -25.64 16.59
C LEU A 109 3.27 -24.25 15.92
N GLY A 110 3.62 -24.24 14.63
CA GLY A 110 3.74 -23.01 13.86
C GLY A 110 2.42 -22.26 13.73
N SER A 111 1.31 -22.95 13.50
CA SER A 111 -0.01 -22.36 13.43
C SER A 111 -0.46 -21.74 14.78
N ILE A 112 -0.16 -22.42 15.89
CA ILE A 112 -0.43 -21.89 17.23
C ILE A 112 0.38 -20.62 17.48
N TYR A 113 1.68 -20.63 17.23
CA TYR A 113 2.52 -19.44 17.41
C TYR A 113 2.12 -18.30 16.48
N ALA A 114 1.68 -18.58 15.25
CA ALA A 114 1.16 -17.56 14.34
C ALA A 114 -0.08 -16.86 14.93
N ALA A 115 -1.05 -17.62 15.41
CA ALA A 115 -2.24 -17.09 16.06
C ALA A 115 -1.91 -16.27 17.31
N LEU A 116 -1.01 -16.76 18.16
CA LEU A 116 -0.57 -16.07 19.38
C LEU A 116 0.19 -14.77 19.07
N SER A 117 0.92 -14.70 17.96
CA SER A 117 1.62 -13.49 17.57
C SER A 117 0.68 -12.31 17.28
N GLU A 118 -0.54 -12.58 16.86
CA GLU A 118 -1.58 -11.57 16.64
C GLU A 118 -2.18 -11.06 17.94
N GLN A 119 -2.32 -11.94 18.94
CA GLN A 119 -2.92 -11.61 20.24
C GLN A 119 -1.99 -10.82 21.17
N ARG A 120 -0.66 -10.88 20.93
CA ARG A 120 0.38 -10.23 21.74
C ARG A 120 0.33 -10.56 23.25
N GLN A 121 -0.22 -11.71 23.60
CA GLN A 121 -0.32 -12.17 24.97
C GLN A 121 0.54 -13.41 25.19
N PRO A 122 1.24 -13.53 26.33
CA PRO A 122 1.99 -14.73 26.66
C PRO A 122 1.03 -15.91 26.90
N LEU A 123 1.34 -17.07 26.29
CA LEU A 123 0.56 -18.29 26.54
C LEU A 123 0.92 -18.93 27.87
N ARG A 124 2.21 -18.84 28.23
CA ARG A 124 2.79 -19.37 29.48
C ARG A 124 3.52 -18.25 30.24
N PRO A 125 3.62 -18.35 31.59
CA PRO A 125 4.48 -17.45 32.35
C PRO A 125 5.92 -17.54 31.84
N GLY A 126 6.49 -16.38 31.50
CA GLY A 126 7.87 -16.26 30.96
C GLY A 126 7.99 -16.33 29.45
N ASP A 127 6.91 -16.57 28.70
CA ASP A 127 6.92 -16.45 27.25
C ASP A 127 7.13 -14.98 26.82
N ASP A 128 7.95 -14.80 25.76
CA ASP A 128 8.06 -13.52 25.07
C ASP A 128 7.17 -13.54 23.79
N PRO A 129 6.04 -12.81 23.78
CA PRO A 129 5.16 -12.73 22.63
C PRO A 129 5.84 -12.18 21.36
N ALA A 130 6.89 -11.36 21.49
CA ALA A 130 7.64 -10.84 20.35
C ALA A 130 8.36 -11.96 19.58
N SER A 131 8.73 -13.05 20.27
CA SER A 131 9.38 -14.21 19.65
C SER A 131 8.43 -15.12 18.87
N TYR A 132 7.12 -14.99 19.04
CA TYR A 132 6.15 -15.94 18.45
C TYR A 132 6.16 -15.94 16.92
N LYS A 133 6.34 -14.80 16.27
CA LYS A 133 6.45 -14.73 14.80
C LYS A 133 7.62 -15.54 14.28
N VAL A 134 8.78 -15.42 14.93
CA VAL A 134 10.00 -16.15 14.54
C VAL A 134 9.81 -17.64 14.79
N LYS A 135 9.27 -18.02 15.95
CA LYS A 135 8.96 -19.43 16.27
C LYS A 135 7.95 -20.03 15.29
N ALA A 136 6.90 -19.26 14.93
CA ALA A 136 5.92 -19.68 13.95
C ALA A 136 6.55 -19.97 12.59
N ALA A 137 7.32 -19.03 12.05
CA ALA A 137 7.99 -19.17 10.77
C ALA A 137 8.95 -20.37 10.77
N ALA A 138 9.78 -20.50 11.81
CA ALA A 138 10.75 -21.62 11.94
C ALA A 138 10.07 -22.99 11.98
N ALA A 139 8.95 -23.13 12.70
CA ALA A 139 8.19 -24.36 12.76
C ALA A 139 7.49 -24.66 11.42
N LEU A 140 6.84 -23.66 10.83
CA LEU A 140 6.15 -23.82 9.54
C LEU A 140 7.14 -24.18 8.40
N GLU A 141 8.34 -23.61 8.37
CA GLU A 141 9.38 -24.01 7.41
C GLU A 141 9.72 -25.49 7.48
N LYS A 142 9.87 -26.04 8.69
CA LYS A 142 10.11 -27.49 8.91
C LYS A 142 8.92 -28.35 8.50
N SER A 143 7.73 -27.80 8.40
CA SER A 143 6.53 -28.53 7.98
C SER A 143 6.35 -28.59 6.46
N ARG A 144 7.17 -27.91 5.66
CA ARG A 144 7.10 -27.95 4.19
C ARG A 144 7.24 -29.38 3.65
N ARG A 145 6.51 -29.65 2.59
CA ARG A 145 6.66 -30.90 1.83
C ARG A 145 7.82 -30.79 0.86
N GLU A 146 8.49 -31.91 0.61
CA GLU A 146 9.54 -31.98 -0.42
C GLU A 146 8.97 -31.82 -1.83
N THR A 147 7.74 -32.24 -2.04
CA THR A 147 7.03 -32.15 -3.32
C THR A 147 5.63 -31.58 -3.13
N GLY A 148 5.18 -30.78 -4.10
CA GLY A 148 3.88 -30.11 -4.06
C GLY A 148 3.90 -28.81 -3.25
N VAL A 149 2.88 -27.99 -3.46
CA VAL A 149 2.69 -26.71 -2.75
C VAL A 149 1.50 -26.84 -1.80
N ASP A 150 1.73 -26.58 -0.52
CA ASP A 150 0.66 -26.39 0.45
C ASP A 150 0.31 -24.89 0.48
N LEU A 151 -0.77 -24.53 -0.22
CA LEU A 151 -1.17 -23.13 -0.39
C LEU A 151 -1.41 -22.41 0.96
N ASN A 152 -2.00 -23.10 1.92
CA ASN A 152 -2.28 -22.51 3.23
C ASN A 152 -0.99 -22.26 4.01
N LEU A 153 -0.05 -23.19 3.96
CA LEU A 153 1.25 -23.07 4.60
C LEU A 153 2.05 -21.91 3.98
N GLU A 154 2.14 -21.86 2.65
CA GLU A 154 2.90 -20.80 1.96
C GLU A 154 2.26 -19.42 2.15
N LEU A 155 0.93 -19.34 2.19
CA LEU A 155 0.22 -18.10 2.50
C LEU A 155 0.52 -17.62 3.94
N MET A 156 0.53 -18.54 4.90
CA MET A 156 0.83 -18.24 6.30
C MET A 156 2.29 -17.79 6.47
N LEU A 157 3.24 -18.49 5.85
CA LEU A 157 4.65 -18.10 5.84
C LEU A 157 4.84 -16.72 5.19
N GLY A 158 4.23 -16.52 4.03
CA GLY A 158 4.29 -15.22 3.34
C GLY A 158 3.78 -14.07 4.19
N ARG A 159 2.68 -14.26 4.92
CA ARG A 159 2.12 -13.25 5.84
C ARG A 159 3.07 -12.98 7.02
N LEU A 160 3.63 -14.02 7.62
CA LEU A 160 4.57 -13.87 8.74
C LEU A 160 5.84 -13.12 8.32
N TYR A 161 6.43 -13.48 7.17
CA TYR A 161 7.61 -12.81 6.64
C TYR A 161 7.34 -11.37 6.23
N LEU A 162 6.18 -11.09 5.61
CA LEU A 162 5.77 -9.72 5.29
C LEU A 162 5.65 -8.86 6.56
N GLN A 163 5.02 -9.39 7.61
CA GLN A 163 4.89 -8.69 8.90
C GLN A 163 6.23 -8.49 9.62
N ALA A 164 7.22 -9.34 9.33
CA ALA A 164 8.57 -9.23 9.87
C ALA A 164 9.49 -8.31 9.03
N GLY A 165 9.00 -7.76 7.91
CA GLY A 165 9.80 -6.97 6.97
C GLY A 165 10.76 -7.82 6.10
N ASN A 166 10.67 -9.13 6.14
CA ASN A 166 11.48 -10.05 5.34
C ASN A 166 10.86 -10.22 3.94
N TYR A 167 10.86 -9.13 3.17
CA TYR A 167 10.13 -9.04 1.91
C TYR A 167 10.54 -10.08 0.88
N GLU A 168 11.82 -10.36 0.71
CA GLU A 168 12.31 -11.34 -0.26
C GLU A 168 11.80 -12.75 0.03
N THR A 169 11.84 -13.16 1.30
CA THR A 169 11.33 -14.48 1.71
C THR A 169 9.81 -14.55 1.58
N ALA A 170 9.11 -13.45 1.92
CA ALA A 170 7.67 -13.34 1.73
C ALA A 170 7.29 -13.48 0.25
N ILE A 171 8.01 -12.81 -0.66
CA ILE A 171 7.82 -12.92 -2.11
C ILE A 171 7.98 -14.38 -2.55
N GLY A 172 9.01 -15.10 -2.06
CA GLY A 172 9.24 -16.50 -2.40
C GLY A 172 8.07 -17.41 -2.05
N SER A 173 7.53 -17.29 -0.84
CA SER A 173 6.37 -18.08 -0.39
C SER A 173 5.09 -17.69 -1.13
N LEU A 174 4.79 -16.40 -1.23
CA LEU A 174 3.54 -15.89 -1.83
C LEU A 174 3.49 -16.14 -3.35
N ARG A 175 4.64 -16.08 -4.03
CA ARG A 175 4.73 -16.40 -5.47
C ARG A 175 4.32 -17.84 -5.74
N ARG A 176 4.73 -18.81 -4.90
CA ARG A 176 4.29 -20.21 -5.04
C ARG A 176 2.77 -20.34 -4.98
N VAL A 177 2.11 -19.53 -4.14
CA VAL A 177 0.63 -19.53 -4.07
C VAL A 177 0.02 -18.94 -5.33
N VAL A 178 0.50 -17.79 -5.78
CA VAL A 178 -0.01 -17.11 -6.98
C VAL A 178 0.26 -17.90 -8.25
N ASP A 179 1.43 -18.54 -8.36
CA ASP A 179 1.77 -19.42 -9.51
C ASP A 179 0.87 -20.66 -9.57
N ALA A 180 0.52 -21.24 -8.40
CA ALA A 180 -0.38 -22.39 -8.31
C ALA A 180 -1.86 -21.99 -8.49
N GLN A 181 -2.22 -20.76 -8.12
CA GLN A 181 -3.58 -20.24 -8.21
C GLN A 181 -3.58 -18.73 -8.53
N PRO A 182 -3.43 -18.35 -9.81
CA PRO A 182 -3.25 -16.95 -10.22
C PRO A 182 -4.40 -15.99 -9.82
N GLY A 183 -5.62 -16.51 -9.76
CA GLY A 183 -6.80 -15.74 -9.36
C GLY A 183 -7.02 -15.63 -7.84
N TYR A 184 -6.05 -16.03 -6.99
CA TYR A 184 -6.25 -16.00 -5.54
C TYR A 184 -6.03 -14.59 -4.95
N PRO A 185 -7.11 -13.84 -4.61
CA PRO A 185 -7.03 -12.41 -4.28
C PRO A 185 -6.16 -12.11 -3.07
N GLU A 186 -6.24 -12.93 -2.01
CA GLU A 186 -5.49 -12.70 -0.78
C GLU A 186 -3.98 -12.86 -1.00
N ALA A 187 -3.56 -13.89 -1.72
CA ALA A 187 -2.15 -14.11 -2.04
C ALA A 187 -1.58 -12.98 -2.90
N ALA A 188 -2.34 -12.52 -3.89
CA ALA A 188 -1.95 -11.40 -4.76
C ALA A 188 -1.79 -10.09 -3.98
N MET A 189 -2.69 -9.79 -3.04
CA MET A 189 -2.58 -8.62 -2.17
C MET A 189 -1.33 -8.66 -1.30
N LEU A 190 -1.06 -9.80 -0.68
CA LEU A 190 0.14 -9.98 0.16
C LEU A 190 1.42 -9.94 -0.68
N LEU A 191 1.43 -10.59 -1.85
CA LEU A 191 2.57 -10.59 -2.76
C LEU A 191 2.88 -9.17 -3.26
N SER A 192 1.85 -8.43 -3.70
CA SER A 192 2.03 -7.04 -4.13
C SER A 192 2.56 -6.15 -3.01
N ALA A 193 2.13 -6.37 -1.76
CA ALA A 193 2.63 -5.64 -0.61
C ALA A 193 4.11 -5.99 -0.30
N ALA A 194 4.48 -7.26 -0.42
CA ALA A 194 5.86 -7.70 -0.23
C ALA A 194 6.79 -7.15 -1.32
N GLN A 195 6.35 -7.19 -2.58
CA GLN A 195 7.08 -6.64 -3.73
C GLN A 195 7.28 -5.13 -3.59
N GLU A 196 6.25 -4.39 -3.17
CA GLU A 196 6.37 -2.96 -2.91
C GLU A 196 7.35 -2.68 -1.76
N GLY A 197 7.26 -3.43 -0.65
CA GLY A 197 8.20 -3.31 0.47
C GLY A 197 9.65 -3.60 0.08
N ALA A 198 9.86 -4.46 -0.92
CA ALA A 198 11.17 -4.74 -1.53
C ALA A 198 11.61 -3.69 -2.57
N GLY A 199 10.84 -2.63 -2.80
CA GLY A 199 11.10 -1.62 -3.83
C GLY A 199 10.80 -2.06 -5.27
N ARG A 200 10.06 -3.18 -5.45
CA ARG A 200 9.75 -3.78 -6.75
C ARG A 200 8.32 -3.41 -7.20
N ALA A 201 8.04 -2.11 -7.27
CA ALA A 201 6.69 -1.61 -7.53
C ALA A 201 6.11 -2.11 -8.88
N ASP A 202 6.92 -2.23 -9.93
CA ASP A 202 6.47 -2.76 -11.22
C ASP A 202 6.08 -4.24 -11.17
N GLU A 203 6.75 -5.04 -10.32
CA GLU A 203 6.35 -6.43 -10.10
C GLU A 203 5.01 -6.49 -9.36
N ALA A 204 4.80 -5.63 -8.37
CA ALA A 204 3.54 -5.53 -7.63
C ALA A 204 2.36 -5.19 -8.56
N ILE A 205 2.57 -4.24 -9.47
CA ILE A 205 1.58 -3.89 -10.50
C ILE A 205 1.26 -5.11 -11.37
N ARG A 206 2.27 -5.77 -11.95
CA ARG A 206 2.05 -6.96 -12.80
C ARG A 206 1.32 -8.08 -12.06
N THR A 207 1.65 -8.32 -10.79
CA THR A 207 0.97 -9.31 -9.96
C THR A 207 -0.53 -9.04 -9.86
N LEU A 208 -0.91 -7.78 -9.58
CA LEU A 208 -2.32 -7.40 -9.49
C LEU A 208 -3.02 -7.42 -10.84
N GLU A 209 -2.37 -6.93 -11.92
CA GLU A 209 -2.93 -7.00 -13.27
C GLU A 209 -3.24 -8.44 -13.70
N MET A 210 -2.32 -9.38 -13.43
CA MET A 210 -2.56 -10.80 -13.74
C MET A 210 -3.73 -11.37 -12.95
N THR A 211 -3.78 -11.09 -11.64
CA THR A 211 -4.87 -11.55 -10.77
C THR A 211 -6.21 -10.97 -11.19
N LEU A 212 -6.25 -9.70 -11.57
CA LEU A 212 -7.48 -9.02 -12.00
C LEU A 212 -8.01 -9.47 -13.37
N ARG A 213 -7.17 -10.10 -14.21
CA ARG A 213 -7.64 -10.78 -15.43
C ARG A 213 -8.45 -12.03 -15.10
N GLU A 214 -8.05 -12.78 -14.08
CA GLU A 214 -8.73 -14.00 -13.62
C GLU A 214 -9.89 -13.69 -12.67
N SER A 215 -9.84 -12.56 -11.95
CA SER A 215 -10.82 -12.14 -10.96
C SER A 215 -11.19 -10.66 -11.16
N PRO A 216 -11.89 -10.31 -12.24
CA PRO A 216 -12.18 -8.89 -12.58
C PRO A 216 -13.13 -8.21 -11.57
N GLU A 217 -13.89 -8.96 -10.79
CA GLU A 217 -14.77 -8.45 -9.72
C GLU A 217 -14.02 -8.14 -8.42
N PHE A 218 -12.70 -8.38 -8.36
CA PHE A 218 -11.93 -8.17 -7.14
C PHE A 218 -11.71 -6.67 -6.87
N PHE A 219 -12.69 -6.03 -6.28
CA PHE A 219 -12.69 -4.60 -5.95
C PHE A 219 -11.42 -4.11 -5.26
N ARG A 220 -10.98 -4.81 -4.18
CA ARG A 220 -9.79 -4.39 -3.42
C ARG A 220 -8.50 -4.46 -4.23
N GLY A 221 -8.43 -5.39 -5.18
CA GLY A 221 -7.31 -5.50 -6.11
C GLY A 221 -7.21 -4.30 -7.04
N HIS A 222 -8.33 -3.86 -7.62
CA HIS A 222 -8.37 -2.66 -8.45
C HIS A 222 -8.01 -1.39 -7.68
N VAL A 223 -8.52 -1.24 -6.44
CA VAL A 223 -8.14 -0.11 -5.57
C VAL A 223 -6.64 -0.11 -5.29
N ARG A 224 -6.09 -1.28 -4.95
CA ARG A 224 -4.66 -1.41 -4.67
C ARG A 224 -3.79 -1.12 -5.89
N LEU A 225 -4.21 -1.59 -7.06
CA LEU A 225 -3.54 -1.30 -8.34
C LEU A 225 -3.52 0.21 -8.62
N ALA A 226 -4.66 0.89 -8.41
CA ALA A 226 -4.76 2.34 -8.56
C ALA A 226 -3.79 3.06 -7.60
N GLU A 227 -3.71 2.63 -6.34
CA GLU A 227 -2.77 3.20 -5.35
C GLU A 227 -1.30 3.04 -5.75
N LEU A 228 -0.93 1.91 -6.33
CA LEU A 228 0.42 1.69 -6.85
C LEU A 228 0.72 2.61 -8.04
N TYR A 229 -0.24 2.78 -8.96
CA TYR A 229 -0.09 3.71 -10.07
C TYR A 229 0.03 5.17 -9.60
N GLU A 230 -0.77 5.59 -8.59
CA GLU A 230 -0.66 6.93 -7.98
C GLU A 230 0.74 7.19 -7.42
N ARG A 231 1.32 6.23 -6.68
CA ARG A 231 2.68 6.36 -6.13
C ARG A 231 3.75 6.47 -7.21
N GLN A 232 3.54 5.83 -8.37
CA GLN A 232 4.41 5.97 -9.54
C GLN A 232 4.08 7.20 -10.40
N ARG A 233 3.16 8.06 -9.96
CA ARG A 233 2.65 9.23 -10.71
C ARG A 233 2.00 8.86 -12.06
N ARG A 234 1.59 7.61 -12.22
CA ARG A 234 0.87 7.09 -13.39
C ARG A 234 -0.61 7.35 -13.22
N PHE A 235 -0.98 8.62 -13.15
CA PHE A 235 -2.31 9.06 -12.70
C PHE A 235 -3.43 8.66 -13.68
N ARG A 236 -3.15 8.52 -14.97
CA ARG A 236 -4.16 8.05 -15.92
C ARG A 236 -4.54 6.61 -15.64
N GLU A 237 -3.56 5.74 -15.51
CA GLU A 237 -3.78 4.33 -15.19
C GLU A 237 -4.42 4.16 -13.81
N ALA A 238 -4.07 5.03 -12.85
CA ALA A 238 -4.75 5.05 -11.55
C ALA A 238 -6.23 5.35 -11.67
N ALA A 239 -6.60 6.36 -12.47
CA ALA A 239 -8.01 6.72 -12.71
C ALA A 239 -8.77 5.59 -13.39
N ASP A 240 -8.17 4.91 -14.36
CA ASP A 240 -8.77 3.76 -15.04
C ASP A 240 -8.98 2.59 -14.07
N ALA A 241 -8.00 2.29 -13.20
CA ALA A 241 -8.11 1.25 -12.18
C ALA A 241 -9.19 1.57 -11.12
N TYR A 242 -9.35 2.83 -10.69
CA TYR A 242 -10.47 3.24 -9.83
C TYR A 242 -11.82 3.07 -10.54
N GLY A 243 -11.88 3.36 -11.85
CA GLY A 243 -13.08 3.11 -12.67
C GLY A 243 -13.46 1.64 -12.66
N GLN A 244 -12.50 0.72 -12.82
CA GLN A 244 -12.73 -0.71 -12.72
C GLN A 244 -13.16 -1.12 -11.29
N ALA A 245 -12.56 -0.54 -10.25
CA ALA A 245 -13.00 -0.75 -8.87
C ALA A 245 -14.47 -0.35 -8.68
N GLN A 246 -14.89 0.82 -9.20
CA GLN A 246 -16.28 1.26 -9.12
C GLN A 246 -17.25 0.31 -9.87
N ALA A 247 -16.80 -0.26 -11.00
CA ALA A 247 -17.57 -1.25 -11.76
C ALA A 247 -17.68 -2.57 -10.98
N ALA A 248 -16.61 -3.03 -10.35
CA ALA A 248 -16.58 -4.25 -9.54
C ALA A 248 -17.43 -4.13 -8.26
N ASN A 249 -17.56 -2.95 -7.69
CA ASN A 249 -18.43 -2.69 -6.55
C ASN A 249 -19.11 -1.32 -6.66
N SER A 250 -20.30 -1.29 -7.24
CA SER A 250 -21.09 -0.08 -7.46
C SER A 250 -21.53 0.63 -6.16
N ARG A 251 -21.48 -0.05 -5.00
CA ARG A 251 -21.82 0.53 -3.68
C ARG A 251 -20.64 1.23 -3.03
N ALA A 252 -19.43 0.88 -3.42
CA ALA A 252 -18.24 1.59 -2.96
C ALA A 252 -18.16 2.96 -3.65
N ASP A 253 -17.71 3.96 -2.93
CA ASP A 253 -17.54 5.32 -3.47
C ASP A 253 -16.06 5.63 -3.63
N VAL A 254 -15.51 5.25 -4.76
CA VAL A 254 -14.13 5.58 -5.16
C VAL A 254 -14.08 6.75 -6.14
N THR A 255 -15.24 7.33 -6.47
CA THR A 255 -15.36 8.45 -7.42
C THR A 255 -14.46 9.64 -7.07
N PRO A 256 -14.35 10.10 -5.78
CA PRO A 256 -13.46 11.21 -5.45
C PRO A 256 -11.99 10.90 -5.74
N ARG A 257 -11.55 9.67 -5.51
CA ARG A 257 -10.17 9.24 -5.80
C ARG A 257 -9.91 9.14 -7.29
N GLN A 258 -10.87 8.60 -8.04
CA GLN A 258 -10.81 8.57 -9.51
C GLN A 258 -10.72 9.97 -10.09
N ALA A 259 -11.54 10.90 -9.60
CA ALA A 259 -11.52 12.29 -10.03
C ALA A 259 -10.19 12.99 -9.68
N ALA A 260 -9.65 12.75 -8.49
CA ALA A 260 -8.33 13.27 -8.10
C ALA A 260 -7.22 12.77 -9.03
N SER A 261 -7.23 11.48 -9.36
CA SER A 261 -6.26 10.90 -10.30
C SER A 261 -6.42 11.50 -11.72
N LEU A 262 -7.65 11.74 -12.18
CA LEU A 262 -7.90 12.43 -13.47
C LEU A 262 -7.37 13.87 -13.45
N ILE A 263 -7.58 14.59 -12.34
CA ILE A 263 -7.04 15.95 -12.18
C ILE A 263 -5.52 15.93 -12.26
N ASN A 264 -4.87 15.02 -11.53
CA ASN A 264 -3.42 14.89 -11.53
C ASN A 264 -2.87 14.40 -12.88
N ALA A 265 -3.68 13.69 -13.67
CA ALA A 265 -3.37 13.33 -15.05
C ALA A 265 -3.54 14.49 -16.05
N GLY A 266 -3.88 15.71 -15.60
CA GLY A 266 -4.17 16.83 -16.48
C GLY A 266 -5.49 16.72 -17.25
N LYS A 267 -6.46 15.97 -16.70
CA LYS A 267 -7.78 15.68 -17.31
C LYS A 267 -8.95 16.26 -16.48
N PRO A 268 -8.94 17.55 -16.13
CA PRO A 268 -9.98 18.14 -15.27
C PRO A 268 -11.36 18.11 -15.90
N ALA A 269 -11.49 18.08 -17.24
CA ALA A 269 -12.79 17.96 -17.91
C ALA A 269 -13.43 16.60 -17.67
N GLU A 270 -12.63 15.50 -17.81
CA GLU A 270 -13.11 14.15 -17.54
C GLU A 270 -13.49 13.98 -16.05
N ALA A 271 -12.70 14.58 -15.15
CA ALA A 271 -13.01 14.61 -13.71
C ALA A 271 -14.35 15.33 -13.43
N ARG A 272 -14.56 16.51 -14.01
CA ARG A 272 -15.82 17.27 -13.88
C ARG A 272 -17.02 16.42 -14.32
N ASP A 273 -16.94 15.82 -15.49
CA ASP A 273 -18.06 15.06 -16.06
C ASP A 273 -18.37 13.82 -15.20
N LEU A 274 -17.35 13.11 -14.73
CA LEU A 274 -17.48 12.00 -13.79
C LEU A 274 -18.18 12.43 -12.49
N LEU A 275 -17.75 13.55 -11.90
CA LEU A 275 -18.29 14.06 -10.64
C LEU A 275 -19.74 14.53 -10.78
N GLN A 276 -20.08 15.20 -11.88
CA GLN A 276 -21.45 15.61 -12.18
C GLN A 276 -22.37 14.37 -12.31
N ALA A 277 -21.93 13.34 -13.02
CA ALA A 277 -22.67 12.09 -13.14
C ALA A 277 -22.87 11.38 -11.79
N ALA A 278 -21.85 11.43 -10.92
CA ALA A 278 -21.94 10.85 -9.57
C ALA A 278 -22.93 11.61 -8.68
N MET A 279 -22.95 12.94 -8.77
CA MET A 279 -23.87 13.79 -7.99
C MET A 279 -25.35 13.57 -8.34
N VAL A 280 -25.65 13.21 -9.58
CA VAL A 280 -27.02 12.83 -9.97
C VAL A 280 -27.46 11.55 -9.26
N ARG A 281 -26.54 10.60 -9.07
CA ARG A 281 -26.84 9.31 -8.42
C ARG A 281 -26.86 9.39 -6.90
N LYS A 282 -26.11 10.34 -6.30
CA LYS A 282 -25.96 10.51 -4.84
C LYS A 282 -26.52 11.86 -4.41
N THR A 283 -27.71 11.84 -3.86
CA THR A 283 -28.38 13.05 -3.37
C THR A 283 -28.74 12.89 -1.89
N PRO A 284 -28.27 13.79 -1.02
CA PRO A 284 -27.38 14.92 -1.28
C PRO A 284 -25.94 14.47 -1.60
N PRO A 285 -25.19 15.25 -2.38
CA PRO A 285 -23.77 14.98 -2.65
C PRO A 285 -22.98 15.19 -1.38
N ASP A 286 -21.89 14.40 -1.21
CA ASP A 286 -20.98 14.62 -0.08
C ASP A 286 -19.96 15.76 -0.33
N ALA A 287 -19.29 16.15 0.74
CA ALA A 287 -18.33 17.25 0.70
C ALA A 287 -17.15 16.97 -0.26
N SER A 288 -16.73 15.70 -0.41
CA SER A 288 -15.60 15.35 -1.28
C SER A 288 -15.96 15.50 -2.75
N LEU A 289 -17.17 15.07 -3.15
CA LEU A 289 -17.65 15.28 -4.53
C LEU A 289 -17.74 16.75 -4.89
N LEU A 290 -18.31 17.57 -4.00
CA LEU A 290 -18.41 19.03 -4.22
C LEU A 290 -17.03 19.68 -4.31
N PHE A 291 -16.12 19.32 -3.41
CA PHE A 291 -14.77 19.86 -3.42
C PHE A 291 -14.02 19.52 -4.71
N MET A 292 -14.02 18.24 -5.12
CA MET A 292 -13.37 17.80 -6.35
C MET A 292 -13.99 18.43 -7.59
N LEU A 293 -15.32 18.63 -7.62
CA LEU A 293 -15.99 19.34 -8.71
C LEU A 293 -15.52 20.81 -8.79
N GLY A 294 -15.47 21.50 -7.65
CA GLY A 294 -14.97 22.89 -7.62
C GLY A 294 -13.52 22.99 -8.08
N GLN A 295 -12.66 22.04 -7.69
CA GLN A 295 -11.27 21.95 -8.16
C GLN A 295 -11.19 21.73 -9.67
N SER A 296 -11.99 20.82 -10.22
CA SER A 296 -12.03 20.56 -11.66
C SER A 296 -12.46 21.80 -12.45
N GLN A 297 -13.51 22.50 -11.98
CA GLN A 297 -14.01 23.72 -12.59
C GLN A 297 -12.94 24.84 -12.55
N ARG A 298 -12.27 25.00 -11.40
CA ARG A 298 -11.17 25.98 -11.24
C ARG A 298 -10.04 25.73 -12.24
N LEU A 299 -9.61 24.50 -12.40
CA LEU A 299 -8.56 24.12 -13.35
C LEU A 299 -8.98 24.33 -14.81
N LEU A 300 -10.26 24.19 -15.11
CA LEU A 300 -10.85 24.53 -16.40
C LEU A 300 -11.05 26.05 -16.62
N LYS A 301 -10.67 26.89 -15.63
CA LYS A 301 -10.90 28.34 -15.62
C LYS A 301 -12.39 28.73 -15.59
N ASP A 302 -13.28 27.80 -15.25
CA ASP A 302 -14.69 28.08 -14.92
C ASP A 302 -14.77 28.56 -13.45
N LEU A 303 -14.27 29.75 -13.20
CA LEU A 303 -14.15 30.31 -11.85
C LEU A 303 -15.51 30.68 -11.24
N ASP A 304 -16.52 30.95 -12.05
CA ASP A 304 -17.88 31.24 -11.58
C ASP A 304 -18.61 29.95 -11.19
N GLY A 305 -18.46 28.89 -11.98
CA GLY A 305 -18.93 27.56 -11.63
C GLY A 305 -18.27 27.05 -10.34
N ALA A 306 -16.94 27.19 -10.22
CA ALA A 306 -16.18 26.83 -9.03
C ALA A 306 -16.66 27.56 -7.78
N SER A 307 -16.90 28.88 -7.89
CA SER A 307 -17.42 29.72 -6.79
C SER A 307 -18.82 29.27 -6.36
N THR A 308 -19.70 28.97 -7.32
CA THR A 308 -21.05 28.44 -7.06
C THR A 308 -20.96 27.11 -6.31
N THR A 309 -20.02 26.24 -6.71
CA THR A 309 -19.81 24.93 -6.08
C THR A 309 -19.23 25.08 -4.67
N ALA A 310 -18.30 26.03 -4.45
CA ALA A 310 -17.76 26.33 -3.12
C ALA A 310 -18.86 26.83 -2.18
N GLN A 311 -19.77 27.69 -2.65
CA GLN A 311 -20.93 28.14 -1.87
C GLN A 311 -21.87 26.98 -1.50
N LYS A 312 -22.14 26.04 -2.42
CA LYS A 312 -22.92 24.83 -2.12
C LYS A 312 -22.23 23.96 -1.08
N LEU A 313 -20.91 23.78 -1.18
CA LEU A 313 -20.11 23.05 -0.20
C LEU A 313 -20.21 23.71 1.18
N LYS A 314 -20.03 25.02 1.25
CA LYS A 314 -20.12 25.79 2.50
C LYS A 314 -21.52 25.73 3.13
N ALA A 315 -22.57 25.81 2.32
CA ALA A 315 -23.95 25.75 2.81
C ALA A 315 -24.32 24.38 3.35
N ALA A 316 -23.89 23.29 2.64
CA ALA A 316 -24.19 21.93 3.05
C ALA A 316 -23.30 21.43 4.19
N PHE A 317 -22.06 21.93 4.29
CA PHE A 317 -21.04 21.50 5.25
C PHE A 317 -20.33 22.73 5.88
N PRO A 318 -20.97 23.49 6.77
CA PRO A 318 -20.44 24.77 7.27
C PRO A 318 -19.13 24.65 8.06
N SER A 319 -18.85 23.49 8.65
CA SER A 319 -17.61 23.21 9.40
C SER A 319 -16.46 22.71 8.50
N ASP A 320 -16.73 22.41 7.23
CA ASP A 320 -15.73 21.88 6.31
C ASP A 320 -14.86 23.03 5.75
N THR A 321 -13.59 23.03 6.10
CA THR A 321 -12.64 24.07 5.68
C THR A 321 -12.31 24.05 4.19
N ARG A 322 -12.62 22.97 3.47
CA ARG A 322 -12.35 22.82 2.04
C ARG A 322 -13.10 23.86 1.18
N ALA A 323 -14.28 24.31 1.63
CA ALA A 323 -14.99 25.41 0.95
C ALA A 323 -14.19 26.70 1.00
N ALA A 324 -13.69 27.08 2.18
CA ALA A 324 -12.87 28.29 2.35
C ALA A 324 -11.53 28.17 1.60
N TYR A 325 -10.95 26.98 1.57
CA TYR A 325 -9.74 26.70 0.79
C TYR A 325 -9.99 26.87 -0.71
N LEU A 326 -11.07 26.34 -1.24
CA LEU A 326 -11.45 26.50 -2.64
C LEU A 326 -11.71 27.98 -2.98
N ASP A 327 -12.42 28.72 -2.12
CA ASP A 327 -12.63 30.17 -2.29
C ASP A 327 -11.31 30.94 -2.35
N ALA A 328 -10.36 30.62 -1.45
CA ALA A 328 -9.04 31.26 -1.44
C ALA A 328 -8.25 31.00 -2.74
N GLN A 329 -8.31 29.80 -3.26
CA GLN A 329 -7.68 29.45 -4.54
C GLN A 329 -8.36 30.15 -5.73
N ILE A 330 -9.69 30.27 -5.73
CA ILE A 330 -10.44 31.00 -6.77
C ILE A 330 -10.08 32.48 -6.75
N LEU A 331 -9.95 33.09 -5.56
CA LEU A 331 -9.49 34.49 -5.43
C LEU A 331 -8.10 34.68 -6.04
N ASN A 332 -7.18 33.74 -5.76
CA ASN A 332 -5.84 33.80 -6.37
C ASN A 332 -5.90 33.66 -7.90
N ASP A 333 -6.69 32.73 -8.42
CA ASP A 333 -6.84 32.51 -9.87
C ASP A 333 -7.50 33.69 -10.59
N ARG A 334 -8.35 34.47 -9.89
CA ARG A 334 -8.92 35.74 -10.36
C ARG A 334 -7.94 36.91 -10.31
N GLY A 335 -6.75 36.71 -9.73
CA GLY A 335 -5.75 37.77 -9.53
C GLY A 335 -5.98 38.65 -8.29
N ASN A 336 -6.96 38.33 -7.45
CA ASN A 336 -7.28 39.06 -6.20
C ASN A 336 -6.28 38.63 -5.10
N LYS A 337 -5.00 38.90 -5.32
CA LYS A 337 -3.91 38.40 -4.48
C LYS A 337 -4.04 38.79 -3.00
N ALA A 338 -4.42 40.02 -2.70
CA ALA A 338 -4.54 40.49 -1.33
C ALA A 338 -5.63 39.74 -0.55
N GLU A 339 -6.78 39.54 -1.18
CA GLU A 339 -7.90 38.79 -0.59
C GLU A 339 -7.58 37.31 -0.45
N ALA A 340 -6.90 36.71 -1.44
CA ALA A 340 -6.43 35.33 -1.38
C ALA A 340 -5.46 35.12 -0.21
N ILE A 341 -4.47 36.00 -0.04
CA ILE A 341 -3.52 35.95 1.08
C ILE A 341 -4.27 36.05 2.43
N ALA A 342 -5.25 36.95 2.57
CA ALA A 342 -6.02 37.07 3.79
C ALA A 342 -6.84 35.80 4.08
N ALA A 343 -7.43 35.19 3.06
CA ALA A 343 -8.18 33.95 3.19
C ALA A 343 -7.27 32.76 3.59
N PHE A 344 -6.09 32.62 2.95
CA PHE A 344 -5.10 31.62 3.34
C PHE A 344 -4.58 31.84 4.75
N GLN A 345 -4.34 33.09 5.16
CA GLN A 345 -3.91 33.41 6.51
C GLN A 345 -4.93 32.97 7.58
N ASP A 346 -6.22 33.16 7.32
CA ASP A 346 -7.30 32.72 8.22
C ASP A 346 -7.33 31.17 8.28
N LEU A 347 -7.18 30.48 7.17
CA LEU A 347 -7.10 29.02 7.11
C LEU A 347 -5.89 28.48 7.89
N VAL A 348 -4.71 29.06 7.72
CA VAL A 348 -3.49 28.67 8.45
C VAL A 348 -3.65 28.91 9.95
N LYS A 349 -4.29 30.01 10.38
CA LYS A 349 -4.58 30.25 11.80
C LYS A 349 -5.49 29.18 12.42
N ARG A 350 -6.42 28.63 11.64
CA ARG A 350 -7.35 27.56 12.09
C ARG A 350 -6.72 26.16 12.08
N SER A 351 -5.73 25.94 11.21
CA SER A 351 -5.08 24.64 11.03
C SER A 351 -3.56 24.80 10.84
N PRO A 352 -2.86 25.31 11.86
CA PRO A 352 -1.43 25.63 11.76
C PRO A 352 -0.52 24.39 11.68
N GLU A 353 -1.07 23.20 11.90
CA GLU A 353 -0.41 21.90 11.72
C GLU A 353 -0.53 21.36 10.30
N ASN A 354 -1.37 21.97 9.45
CA ASN A 354 -1.51 21.53 8.06
C ASN A 354 -0.36 22.07 7.22
N SER A 355 0.71 21.29 7.12
CA SER A 355 1.94 21.62 6.38
C SER A 355 1.63 22.08 4.95
N SER A 356 0.82 21.32 4.20
CA SER A 356 0.49 21.68 2.80
C SER A 356 -0.15 23.06 2.66
N LEU A 357 -1.03 23.40 3.59
CA LEU A 357 -1.69 24.73 3.61
C LEU A 357 -0.71 25.86 3.91
N VAL A 358 0.20 25.66 4.87
CA VAL A 358 1.24 26.64 5.21
C VAL A 358 2.21 26.83 4.04
N LEU A 359 2.59 25.75 3.37
CA LEU A 359 3.47 25.78 2.18
C LEU A 359 2.82 26.57 1.03
N GLU A 360 1.54 26.35 0.75
CA GLU A 360 0.81 27.10 -0.29
C GLU A 360 0.68 28.58 0.07
N TYR A 361 0.39 28.87 1.34
CA TYR A 361 0.35 30.24 1.86
C TYR A 361 1.69 30.95 1.72
N ALA A 362 2.79 30.30 2.10
CA ALA A 362 4.14 30.84 1.97
C ALA A 362 4.52 31.12 0.51
N ASN A 363 4.20 30.19 -0.41
CA ASN A 363 4.41 30.39 -1.85
C ASN A 363 3.58 31.59 -2.39
N LEU A 364 2.36 31.77 -1.90
CA LEU A 364 1.53 32.91 -2.29
C LEU A 364 2.11 34.25 -1.78
N LEU A 365 2.63 34.26 -0.55
CA LEU A 365 3.33 35.42 0.04
C LEU A 365 4.59 35.76 -0.75
N ASP A 366 5.39 34.75 -1.11
CA ASP A 366 6.60 34.90 -1.92
C ASP A 366 6.28 35.54 -3.28
N LYS A 367 5.31 34.99 -4.03
CA LYS A 367 4.84 35.53 -5.31
C LYS A 367 4.24 36.97 -5.19
N ALA A 368 3.85 37.38 -3.99
CA ALA A 368 3.38 38.74 -3.69
C ALA A 368 4.52 39.65 -3.21
N GLY A 369 5.77 39.18 -3.12
CA GLY A 369 6.91 39.93 -2.63
C GLY A 369 6.95 40.13 -1.10
N ARG A 370 6.10 39.40 -0.35
CA ARG A 370 6.02 39.45 1.13
C ARG A 370 6.96 38.45 1.77
N LEU A 371 8.26 38.57 1.44
CA LEU A 371 9.30 37.58 1.73
C LEU A 371 9.47 37.26 3.23
N ASP A 372 9.47 38.32 4.07
CA ASP A 372 9.69 38.11 5.51
C ASP A 372 8.54 37.32 6.16
N GLU A 373 7.32 37.52 5.65
CA GLU A 373 6.16 36.74 6.11
C GLU A 373 6.17 35.31 5.59
N ALA A 374 6.56 35.09 4.33
CA ALA A 374 6.74 33.76 3.78
C ALA A 374 7.79 32.98 4.57
N GLU A 375 8.94 33.61 4.84
CA GLU A 375 10.00 33.03 5.66
C GLU A 375 9.52 32.74 7.09
N GLY A 376 8.81 33.67 7.72
CA GLY A 376 8.25 33.50 9.06
C GLY A 376 7.34 32.28 9.16
N ALA A 377 6.41 32.13 8.22
CA ALA A 377 5.50 30.98 8.15
C ALA A 377 6.23 29.64 7.99
N LEU A 378 7.23 29.58 7.11
CA LEU A 378 8.03 28.37 6.89
C LEU A 378 8.91 28.04 8.10
N ARG A 379 9.49 29.05 8.77
CA ARG A 379 10.29 28.83 9.99
C ARG A 379 9.44 28.29 11.14
N GLU A 380 8.24 28.80 11.30
CA GLU A 380 7.31 28.27 12.31
C GLU A 380 6.99 26.81 12.03
N LEU A 381 6.73 26.45 10.77
CA LEU A 381 6.45 25.06 10.38
C LEU A 381 7.65 24.13 10.66
N VAL A 382 8.86 24.51 10.25
CA VAL A 382 10.10 23.77 10.52
C VAL A 382 10.39 23.65 12.03
N THR A 383 9.98 24.65 12.83
CA THR A 383 10.14 24.61 14.29
C THR A 383 9.18 23.59 14.92
N LYS A 384 7.95 23.51 14.41
CA LYS A 384 6.93 22.55 14.89
C LYS A 384 7.27 21.12 14.50
N ASP A 385 7.69 20.92 13.25
CA ASP A 385 8.14 19.61 12.74
C ASP A 385 9.52 19.76 12.07
N PRO A 386 10.59 19.52 12.81
CA PRO A 386 11.97 19.60 12.29
C PRO A 386 12.31 18.52 11.25
N LEU A 387 11.44 17.54 11.04
CA LEU A 387 11.59 16.46 10.06
C LEU A 387 10.64 16.60 8.86
N ASP A 388 9.82 17.65 8.79
CA ASP A 388 9.03 17.93 7.59
C ASP A 388 9.96 18.31 6.43
N ALA A 389 10.22 17.32 5.58
CA ALA A 389 11.13 17.46 4.45
C ALA A 389 10.69 18.55 3.46
N ASN A 390 9.37 18.69 3.23
CA ASN A 390 8.83 19.70 2.34
C ASN A 390 8.99 21.12 2.92
N ALA A 391 8.76 21.28 4.23
CA ALA A 391 8.96 22.57 4.90
C ALA A 391 10.44 22.99 4.89
N LEU A 392 11.35 22.04 5.20
CA LEU A 392 12.79 22.24 5.13
C LEU A 392 13.23 22.68 3.73
N ASN A 393 12.77 21.93 2.71
CA ASN A 393 13.09 22.25 1.32
C ASN A 393 12.52 23.60 0.88
N SER A 394 11.26 23.90 1.21
CA SER A 394 10.62 25.16 0.82
C SER A 394 11.29 26.37 1.44
N LEU A 395 11.68 26.26 2.72
CA LEU A 395 12.45 27.34 3.37
C LEU A 395 13.84 27.50 2.73
N GLY A 396 14.55 26.39 2.49
CA GLY A 396 15.84 26.41 1.82
C GLY A 396 15.78 27.00 0.42
N TYR A 397 14.79 26.59 -0.38
CA TYR A 397 14.57 27.13 -1.72
C TYR A 397 14.24 28.64 -1.69
N LEU A 398 13.34 29.08 -0.80
CA LEU A 398 13.01 30.49 -0.64
C LEU A 398 14.25 31.33 -0.35
N LEU A 399 15.10 30.89 0.57
CA LEU A 399 16.35 31.59 0.92
C LEU A 399 17.33 31.60 -0.27
N ALA A 400 17.46 30.48 -0.97
CA ALA A 400 18.33 30.38 -2.15
C ALA A 400 17.86 31.28 -3.28
N GLU A 401 16.57 31.26 -3.62
CA GLU A 401 15.98 32.05 -4.70
C GLU A 401 16.20 33.56 -4.49
N HIS A 402 16.08 34.01 -3.26
CA HIS A 402 16.28 35.42 -2.91
C HIS A 402 17.72 35.78 -2.49
N GLY A 403 18.67 34.83 -2.58
CA GLY A 403 20.09 35.06 -2.25
C GLY A 403 20.31 35.40 -0.78
N LYS A 404 19.42 34.97 0.12
CA LYS A 404 19.49 35.20 1.56
C LYS A 404 20.07 33.98 2.27
N ARG A 405 21.06 34.20 3.17
CA ARG A 405 21.59 33.13 4.04
C ARG A 405 21.82 31.79 3.31
N LEU A 406 22.57 31.83 2.23
CA LEU A 406 22.77 30.69 1.31
C LEU A 406 23.35 29.47 2.00
N ASP A 407 24.19 29.65 3.04
CA ASP A 407 24.72 28.50 3.82
C ASP A 407 23.59 27.80 4.60
N GLU A 408 22.69 28.57 5.21
CA GLU A 408 21.48 28.00 5.84
C GLU A 408 20.57 27.33 4.83
N ALA A 409 20.41 27.89 3.63
CA ALA A 409 19.62 27.29 2.55
C ALA A 409 20.14 25.89 2.20
N VAL A 410 21.46 25.75 2.01
CA VAL A 410 22.11 24.46 1.75
C VAL A 410 21.87 23.48 2.91
N GLU A 411 22.04 23.90 4.16
CA GLU A 411 21.84 23.04 5.34
C GLU A 411 20.39 22.52 5.41
N LEU A 412 19.42 23.40 5.21
CA LEU A 412 18.00 23.04 5.24
C LEU A 412 17.64 22.01 4.18
N VAL A 413 18.10 22.22 2.94
CA VAL A 413 17.81 21.27 1.84
C VAL A 413 18.55 19.95 2.05
N GLN A 414 19.77 19.96 2.59
CA GLN A 414 20.47 18.74 2.97
C GLN A 414 19.72 17.97 4.07
N ARG A 415 19.10 18.66 5.02
CA ARG A 415 18.22 18.03 6.02
C ARG A 415 17.01 17.38 5.35
N ALA A 416 16.36 18.05 4.40
CA ALA A 416 15.27 17.48 3.63
C ALA A 416 15.69 16.20 2.89
N LEU A 417 16.87 16.21 2.24
CA LEU A 417 17.43 15.04 1.56
C LEU A 417 17.82 13.88 2.49
N ARG A 418 18.11 14.15 3.77
CA ARG A 418 18.30 13.06 4.75
C ARG A 418 17.00 12.33 5.08
N VAL A 419 15.87 13.05 5.03
CA VAL A 419 14.53 12.46 5.24
C VAL A 419 14.05 11.71 3.99
N GLU A 420 14.21 12.35 2.82
CA GLU A 420 13.82 11.76 1.54
C GLU A 420 15.01 11.76 0.56
N PRO A 421 15.89 10.75 0.64
CA PRO A 421 17.04 10.66 -0.24
C PRO A 421 16.64 10.55 -1.72
N GLY A 422 17.29 11.37 -2.54
CA GLY A 422 17.08 11.31 -3.99
C GLY A 422 15.76 11.91 -4.49
N ASN A 423 15.02 12.64 -3.67
CA ASN A 423 13.87 13.43 -4.13
C ASN A 423 14.33 14.49 -5.16
N PRO A 424 13.82 14.47 -6.42
CA PRO A 424 14.33 15.34 -7.48
C PRO A 424 14.11 16.82 -7.21
N SER A 425 13.02 17.23 -6.55
CA SER A 425 12.77 18.62 -6.17
C SER A 425 13.75 19.11 -5.12
N PHE A 426 14.17 18.23 -4.20
CA PHE A 426 15.14 18.61 -3.17
C PHE A 426 16.57 18.64 -3.74
N LEU A 427 16.88 17.73 -4.68
CA LEU A 427 18.13 17.78 -5.41
C LEU A 427 18.25 19.06 -6.23
N ASP A 428 17.19 19.47 -6.92
CA ASP A 428 17.13 20.74 -7.64
C ASP A 428 17.38 21.94 -6.71
N SER A 429 16.65 22.00 -5.59
CA SER A 429 16.83 23.07 -4.60
C SER A 429 18.24 23.13 -4.02
N LEU A 430 18.89 21.95 -3.79
CA LEU A 430 20.27 21.89 -3.33
C LEU A 430 21.23 22.44 -4.40
N GLY A 431 21.08 21.97 -5.62
CA GLY A 431 21.90 22.43 -6.72
C GLY A 431 21.71 23.92 -7.01
N TRP A 432 20.46 24.40 -6.93
CA TRP A 432 20.16 25.83 -7.04
C TRP A 432 20.81 26.66 -5.93
N ALA A 433 20.74 26.20 -4.66
CA ALA A 433 21.40 26.87 -3.56
C ALA A 433 22.94 26.98 -3.76
N TYR A 434 23.58 25.91 -4.21
CA TYR A 434 25.01 25.94 -4.55
C TYR A 434 25.29 26.87 -5.76
N TYR A 435 24.45 26.86 -6.79
CA TYR A 435 24.56 27.76 -7.92
C TYR A 435 24.50 29.24 -7.46
N ARG A 436 23.55 29.56 -6.58
CA ARG A 436 23.39 30.91 -6.01
C ARG A 436 24.56 31.33 -5.10
N GLN A 437 25.24 30.36 -4.45
CA GLN A 437 26.53 30.58 -3.75
C GLN A 437 27.69 30.82 -4.71
N GLY A 438 27.55 30.52 -5.99
CA GLY A 438 28.65 30.52 -6.97
C GLY A 438 29.48 29.23 -6.97
N ASN A 439 29.10 28.20 -6.22
CA ASN A 439 29.75 26.91 -6.12
C ASN A 439 29.30 25.99 -7.26
N LEU A 440 29.70 26.30 -8.51
CA LEU A 440 29.20 25.61 -9.70
C LEU A 440 29.56 24.12 -9.73
N ASP A 441 30.68 23.72 -9.17
CA ASP A 441 31.12 22.32 -9.11
C ASP A 441 30.21 21.49 -8.16
N LEU A 442 29.80 22.07 -7.03
CA LEU A 442 28.87 21.41 -6.09
C LEU A 442 27.43 21.39 -6.63
N ALA A 443 27.06 22.34 -7.47
CA ALA A 443 25.74 22.40 -8.10
C ALA A 443 25.54 21.35 -9.19
N ASP A 444 26.62 20.87 -9.82
CA ASP A 444 26.57 20.03 -11.03
C ASP A 444 25.87 18.69 -10.79
N SER A 445 26.33 17.93 -9.78
CA SER A 445 25.79 16.61 -9.50
C SER A 445 24.29 16.64 -9.14
N PRO A 446 23.83 17.44 -8.17
CA PRO A 446 22.43 17.43 -7.78
C PRO A 446 21.48 17.92 -8.89
N LEU A 447 21.83 18.98 -9.66
CA LEU A 447 20.99 19.45 -10.76
C LEU A 447 20.93 18.45 -11.91
N THR A 448 22.07 17.80 -12.23
CA THR A 448 22.11 16.78 -13.28
C THR A 448 21.27 15.56 -12.89
N GLU A 449 21.34 15.12 -11.62
CA GLU A 449 20.54 13.99 -11.11
C GLU A 449 19.05 14.34 -11.10
N ALA A 450 18.70 15.54 -10.63
CA ALA A 450 17.31 16.01 -10.61
C ALA A 450 16.70 16.00 -12.03
N ALA A 451 17.42 16.61 -13.00
CA ALA A 451 16.99 16.69 -14.39
C ALA A 451 16.87 15.31 -15.07
N ALA A 452 17.71 14.35 -14.68
CA ALA A 452 17.62 12.98 -15.19
C ALA A 452 16.40 12.22 -14.65
N LYS A 453 16.04 12.47 -13.37
CA LYS A 453 14.89 11.81 -12.73
C LYS A 453 13.54 12.35 -13.20
N VAL A 454 13.46 13.62 -13.54
CA VAL A 454 12.22 14.28 -14.01
C VAL A 454 12.52 15.13 -15.25
N PRO A 455 12.75 14.50 -16.40
CA PRO A 455 13.21 15.19 -17.61
C PRO A 455 12.22 16.20 -18.17
N ASP A 456 10.93 16.06 -17.85
CA ASP A 456 9.86 16.94 -18.34
C ASP A 456 9.54 18.10 -17.37
N ASN A 457 10.29 18.25 -16.27
CA ASN A 457 10.08 19.38 -15.36
C ASN A 457 10.80 20.62 -15.88
N SER A 458 10.02 21.65 -16.24
CA SER A 458 10.51 22.87 -16.87
C SER A 458 11.47 23.67 -15.99
N VAL A 459 11.19 23.80 -14.69
CA VAL A 459 12.03 24.57 -13.76
C VAL A 459 13.39 23.91 -13.56
N ILE A 460 13.41 22.60 -13.34
CA ILE A 460 14.66 21.85 -13.15
C ILE A 460 15.55 21.91 -14.40
N GLN A 461 14.95 21.82 -15.56
CA GLN A 461 15.68 21.97 -16.82
C GLN A 461 16.20 23.40 -17.03
N ASP A 462 15.45 24.44 -16.59
CA ASP A 462 15.89 25.82 -16.63
C ASP A 462 17.08 26.06 -15.70
N HIS A 463 17.04 25.58 -14.45
CA HIS A 463 18.16 25.65 -13.50
C HIS A 463 19.41 24.94 -14.01
N LEU A 464 19.25 23.73 -14.61
CA LEU A 464 20.37 23.02 -15.23
C LEU A 464 20.97 23.83 -16.40
N GLY A 465 20.11 24.45 -17.22
CA GLY A 465 20.54 25.34 -18.31
C GLY A 465 21.33 26.53 -17.80
N ASP A 466 20.89 27.19 -16.74
CA ASP A 466 21.59 28.31 -16.10
C ASP A 466 22.95 27.90 -15.55
N LEU A 467 23.04 26.73 -14.91
CA LEU A 467 24.31 26.17 -14.47
C LEU A 467 25.28 25.89 -15.65
N ARG A 468 24.83 25.20 -16.70
CA ARG A 468 25.64 24.88 -17.88
C ARG A 468 26.15 26.15 -18.56
N PHE A 469 25.30 27.17 -18.65
CA PHE A 469 25.70 28.45 -19.20
C PHE A 469 26.80 29.14 -18.39
N LYS A 470 26.68 29.17 -17.06
CA LYS A 470 27.72 29.68 -16.14
C LYS A 470 29.03 28.90 -16.25
N GLN A 471 28.97 27.61 -16.48
CA GLN A 471 30.12 26.75 -16.76
C GLN A 471 30.70 26.90 -18.20
N GLN A 472 30.15 27.81 -19.00
CA GLN A 472 30.48 28.02 -20.40
C GLN A 472 30.23 26.80 -21.32
N ARG A 473 29.37 25.88 -20.87
CA ARG A 473 28.92 24.69 -21.63
C ARG A 473 27.70 25.06 -22.47
N PHE A 474 27.86 25.98 -23.42
CA PHE A 474 26.73 26.67 -24.08
C PHE A 474 25.82 25.74 -24.88
N ALA A 475 26.35 24.72 -25.54
CA ALA A 475 25.55 23.74 -26.27
C ALA A 475 24.63 22.94 -25.33
N GLU A 476 25.16 22.54 -24.18
CA GLU A 476 24.38 21.81 -23.15
C GLU A 476 23.34 22.71 -22.46
N ALA A 477 23.71 23.98 -22.25
CA ALA A 477 22.77 24.98 -21.74
C ALA A 477 21.55 25.13 -22.66
N ALA A 478 21.80 25.32 -23.97
CA ALA A 478 20.73 25.43 -24.95
C ALA A 478 19.86 24.18 -24.98
N ALA A 479 20.44 22.99 -24.93
CA ALA A 479 19.69 21.75 -24.90
C ALA A 479 18.85 21.56 -23.64
N ALA A 480 19.34 22.00 -22.47
CA ALA A 480 18.55 21.95 -21.22
C ALA A 480 17.35 22.94 -21.27
N TRP A 481 17.55 24.16 -21.74
CA TRP A 481 16.48 25.12 -21.90
C TRP A 481 15.45 24.73 -22.98
N GLU A 482 15.88 24.03 -24.03
CA GLU A 482 14.95 23.45 -25.02
C GLU A 482 14.05 22.40 -24.37
N ARG A 483 14.59 21.57 -23.47
CA ARG A 483 13.78 20.63 -22.67
C ARG A 483 12.86 21.38 -21.70
N ALA A 484 13.32 22.47 -21.09
CA ALA A 484 12.46 23.32 -20.26
C ALA A 484 11.24 23.86 -21.01
N LEU A 485 11.42 24.29 -22.27
CA LEU A 485 10.32 24.76 -23.13
C LEU A 485 9.39 23.64 -23.61
N ALA A 486 9.89 22.43 -23.72
CA ALA A 486 9.11 21.24 -24.13
C ALA A 486 8.42 20.54 -22.97
N GLY A 487 8.78 20.85 -21.72
CA GLY A 487 8.28 20.23 -20.50
C GLY A 487 6.88 20.70 -20.09
N ASP A 488 6.60 20.61 -18.79
CA ASP A 488 5.28 20.93 -18.20
C ASP A 488 4.90 22.42 -18.32
N GLY A 489 5.86 23.30 -18.56
CA GLY A 489 5.66 24.75 -18.73
C GLY A 489 5.37 25.50 -17.44
N ASP A 490 5.36 24.80 -16.30
CA ASP A 490 5.09 25.41 -15.01
C ASP A 490 6.23 26.33 -14.56
N SER A 491 5.88 27.50 -14.04
CA SER A 491 6.78 28.44 -13.36
C SER A 491 7.96 28.98 -14.20
N ILE A 492 7.97 28.82 -15.52
CA ILE A 492 8.96 29.42 -16.41
C ILE A 492 8.37 30.52 -17.30
N GLU A 493 9.14 31.59 -17.53
CA GLU A 493 8.79 32.61 -18.50
C GLU A 493 9.34 32.23 -19.88
N ARG A 494 8.47 31.70 -20.74
CA ARG A 494 8.83 31.17 -22.06
C ARG A 494 9.73 32.11 -22.88
N GLY A 495 9.37 33.41 -22.92
CA GLY A 495 10.15 34.40 -23.66
C GLY A 495 11.54 34.64 -23.08
N VAL A 496 11.71 34.54 -21.77
CA VAL A 496 13.03 34.62 -21.11
C VAL A 496 13.88 33.41 -21.48
N VAL A 497 13.33 32.21 -21.40
CA VAL A 497 14.04 30.97 -21.74
C VAL A 497 14.44 30.95 -23.22
N GLU A 498 13.56 31.38 -24.13
CA GLU A 498 13.88 31.53 -25.55
C GLU A 498 15.04 32.51 -25.82
N LYS A 499 15.11 33.58 -25.03
CA LYS A 499 16.25 34.55 -25.11
C LYS A 499 17.55 33.89 -24.61
N LYS A 500 17.49 33.14 -23.49
CA LYS A 500 18.64 32.37 -22.97
C LYS A 500 19.18 31.40 -24.03
N ILE A 501 18.30 30.67 -24.72
CA ILE A 501 18.69 29.75 -25.81
C ILE A 501 19.42 30.48 -26.96
N ARG A 502 18.88 31.61 -27.42
CA ARG A 502 19.51 32.42 -28.49
C ARG A 502 20.91 32.90 -28.08
N ASP A 503 21.08 33.39 -26.85
CA ASP A 503 22.37 33.84 -26.31
C ASP A 503 23.36 32.67 -26.24
N ALA A 504 22.97 31.51 -25.71
CA ALA A 504 23.83 30.33 -25.65
C ALA A 504 24.28 29.89 -27.04
N ARG A 505 23.34 29.76 -27.99
CA ARG A 505 23.66 29.36 -29.38
C ARG A 505 24.61 30.31 -30.08
N SER A 506 24.54 31.64 -29.81
CA SER A 506 25.45 32.63 -30.36
C SER A 506 26.88 32.47 -29.84
N ARG A 507 27.07 31.76 -28.72
CA ARG A 507 28.39 31.54 -28.10
C ARG A 507 28.96 30.12 -28.39
N VAL A 508 28.19 29.26 -29.00
CA VAL A 508 28.73 28.00 -29.55
C VAL A 508 29.60 28.34 -30.76
N ALA A 509 30.88 28.07 -30.64
CA ALA A 509 31.79 28.29 -31.78
C ALA A 509 31.34 27.49 -33.01
N PRO A 510 31.43 28.04 -34.23
CA PRO A 510 31.05 27.35 -35.45
C PRO A 510 31.90 26.10 -35.69
#